data_e6630706c00c0e34274486d7851d8ef5
#
_entry.id   e6630706c00c0e34274486d7851d8ef5
#
_cell.length_a   1.000
_cell.length_b   1.000
_cell.length_c   1.000
_cell.angle_alpha   90.00
_cell.angle_beta   90.00
_cell.angle_gamma   90.00
#
_symmetry.space_group_name_H-M   'P 1'
#
loop_
_entity.id
_entity.type
_entity.pdbx_description
1 polymer ?
#
loop_
_entity_poly.entity_id
_entity_poly.type
_entity_poly.pdbx_seq_one_letter_code
_entity_poly.pdbx_strand_id
1 'polypeptide(L)'
;MIISSFVRLSLIVTLVAHSTALAITQTSSIPRGHLVERVEALNDSSQSYALYLPSNYTPDRKWPVLYAFDPGARGRVPVERFKEAAEKYGWIVLGSNNSRNGPWNVVVNAWNAMLTDTHQRFAIDDERTYATGFSGGARAAVRIAAACKCIAGVVANGAGFPVDLAPSSQMHFVFFGAAGVDDFNYAELKSLEEPLTKAGIIHRVQTFAGRHEWPPVPVATAAVQWMELQAMKGGKQPRDDNFISATWQQFLREARTLEAATRYSEAYQLYLGLAASFKGLRDVAEIETKVNQLGNSRELKAAIRDEQAQIRKQRQLESRLNTLIAARDGGASINQTEEGFDAGNLLPKILNDLRKQSRASEDSTDRRIARRVLDGLFVGLFEQGIGLLQAEKNYASSIKSLKLATEVNPDRPGAFFYLAWAYAGNRDKKKALQSLTTAVEKGFSDAAMITANNAFDSLRNEPQYQQIMARLQKQ
;
A
#
# COMPACT_ATOMS: atom_id res chain seq x y z
N MET A 1 52.22 79.49 -17.65
CA MET A 1 52.52 78.62 -18.83
C MET A 1 52.35 77.20 -18.33
N ILE A 2 51.28 76.60 -18.76
CA ILE A 2 51.23 75.08 -18.89
C ILE A 2 49.76 74.66 -19.13
N ILE A 3 49.64 73.90 -20.12
CA ILE A 3 48.45 73.55 -20.88
C ILE A 3 47.72 72.38 -20.15
N SER A 4 46.38 72.54 -20.13
CA SER A 4 45.42 71.50 -19.72
C SER A 4 45.31 70.35 -20.75
N SER A 5 45.15 69.12 -20.26
CA SER A 5 44.63 68.03 -21.07
C SER A 5 43.52 67.32 -20.32
N PHE A 6 42.30 67.49 -20.81
CA PHE A 6 41.10 66.76 -20.41
C PHE A 6 41.13 65.38 -21.08
N VAL A 7 41.05 64.28 -20.29
CA VAL A 7 40.72 62.95 -20.77
C VAL A 7 39.30 62.63 -20.34
N ARG A 8 38.45 62.40 -21.32
CA ARG A 8 37.05 62.01 -21.17
C ARG A 8 36.99 60.51 -20.75
N LEU A 9 36.38 60.25 -19.63
CA LEU A 9 36.03 58.88 -19.19
C LEU A 9 34.62 58.55 -19.71
N SER A 10 34.56 57.67 -20.70
CA SER A 10 33.29 57.14 -21.22
C SER A 10 32.79 56.05 -20.32
N LEU A 11 31.60 56.26 -19.78
CA LEU A 11 30.84 55.29 -18.98
C LEU A 11 30.33 54.19 -19.91
N ILE A 12 30.80 52.95 -19.70
CA ILE A 12 30.15 51.76 -20.26
C ILE A 12 29.26 51.18 -19.16
N VAL A 13 27.96 51.48 -19.31
CA VAL A 13 26.89 50.79 -18.57
C VAL A 13 26.54 49.56 -19.39
N THR A 14 27.06 48.39 -19.01
CA THR A 14 26.61 47.13 -19.57
C THR A 14 25.57 46.50 -18.67
N LEU A 15 24.42 46.31 -19.26
CA LEU A 15 23.24 45.61 -18.75
C LEU A 15 23.58 44.27 -18.06
N VAL A 16 23.18 44.17 -16.80
CA VAL A 16 22.91 42.88 -16.14
C VAL A 16 21.41 42.85 -15.87
N ALA A 17 20.67 42.45 -16.86
CA ALA A 17 19.29 42.03 -16.72
C ALA A 17 19.16 40.84 -17.66
N HIS A 18 18.85 39.69 -17.09
CA HIS A 18 18.15 38.48 -17.62
C HIS A 18 18.72 37.20 -17.03
N SER A 19 18.27 36.85 -15.84
CA SER A 19 18.39 35.46 -15.32
C SER A 19 17.27 35.08 -14.34
N THR A 20 16.12 35.74 -14.36
CA THR A 20 14.99 35.37 -13.47
C THR A 20 13.72 34.89 -14.18
N ALA A 21 13.77 34.72 -15.50
CA ALA A 21 12.57 34.39 -16.29
C ALA A 21 12.43 32.91 -16.70
N LEU A 22 13.37 32.02 -16.36
CA LEU A 22 13.33 30.65 -16.82
C LEU A 22 12.70 29.62 -15.85
N ALA A 23 12.41 29.98 -14.60
CA ALA A 23 11.84 29.06 -13.63
C ALA A 23 10.29 28.92 -13.71
N ILE A 24 9.60 29.82 -14.39
CA ILE A 24 8.12 29.87 -14.41
C ILE A 24 7.51 29.07 -15.58
N THR A 25 8.30 28.64 -16.54
CA THR A 25 7.79 28.05 -17.80
C THR A 25 7.52 26.55 -17.76
N GLN A 26 7.96 25.80 -16.75
CA GLN A 26 7.71 24.34 -16.69
C GLN A 26 6.41 23.94 -15.98
N THR A 27 5.81 24.78 -15.15
CA THR A 27 4.52 24.50 -14.49
C THR A 27 3.32 24.61 -15.42
N SER A 28 3.44 25.33 -16.53
CA SER A 28 2.34 25.49 -17.49
C SER A 28 2.11 24.27 -18.41
N SER A 29 2.96 23.27 -18.38
CA SER A 29 2.90 22.10 -19.25
C SER A 29 2.26 20.84 -18.62
N ILE A 30 2.00 20.83 -17.30
CA ILE A 30 1.38 19.67 -16.64
C ILE A 30 -0.14 19.70 -16.90
N PRO A 31 -0.68 18.68 -17.61
CA PRO A 31 -2.10 18.62 -17.93
C PRO A 31 -2.95 18.46 -16.66
N ARG A 32 -4.08 19.17 -16.62
CA ARG A 32 -5.10 19.10 -15.55
C ARG A 32 -6.19 18.11 -15.96
N GLY A 33 -6.81 17.43 -14.98
CA GLY A 33 -7.88 16.45 -15.23
C GLY A 33 -7.38 15.15 -15.87
N HIS A 34 -6.07 14.96 -16.01
CA HIS A 34 -5.48 13.77 -16.60
C HIS A 34 -4.41 13.17 -15.70
N LEU A 35 -4.30 11.85 -15.72
CA LEU A 35 -3.20 11.16 -15.06
C LEU A 35 -1.93 11.28 -15.91
N VAL A 36 -0.88 11.82 -15.32
CA VAL A 36 0.48 11.85 -15.87
C VAL A 36 1.28 10.75 -15.20
N GLU A 37 1.77 9.77 -15.96
CA GLU A 37 2.43 8.58 -15.41
C GLU A 37 3.81 8.87 -14.82
N ARG A 38 4.51 9.90 -15.35
CA ARG A 38 5.85 10.24 -14.93
C ARG A 38 6.10 11.74 -14.96
N VAL A 39 6.30 12.29 -13.78
CA VAL A 39 6.83 13.64 -13.56
C VAL A 39 8.18 13.46 -12.86
N GLU A 40 9.26 13.96 -13.43
CA GLU A 40 10.57 13.96 -12.78
C GLU A 40 10.65 15.11 -11.78
N ALA A 41 11.19 14.83 -10.59
CA ALA A 41 11.35 15.84 -9.56
C ALA A 41 12.45 16.85 -9.96
N LEU A 42 12.17 18.14 -9.82
CA LEU A 42 13.09 19.23 -10.19
C LEU A 42 14.39 19.20 -9.37
N ASN A 43 14.27 18.80 -8.11
CA ASN A 43 15.39 18.76 -7.17
C ASN A 43 16.20 17.44 -7.22
N ASP A 44 15.67 16.38 -7.85
CA ASP A 44 16.33 15.09 -7.99
C ASP A 44 15.73 14.32 -9.18
N SER A 45 16.35 14.39 -10.35
CA SER A 45 15.88 13.73 -11.57
C SER A 45 15.91 12.20 -11.51
N SER A 46 16.58 11.59 -10.51
CA SER A 46 16.50 10.15 -10.27
C SER A 46 15.16 9.73 -9.65
N GLN A 47 14.41 10.69 -9.10
CA GLN A 47 13.10 10.51 -8.51
C GLN A 47 12.00 10.97 -9.47
N SER A 48 10.93 10.22 -9.50
CA SER A 48 9.76 10.57 -10.29
C SER A 48 8.48 10.07 -9.62
N TYR A 49 7.36 10.61 -10.04
CA TYR A 49 6.05 10.22 -9.53
C TYR A 49 4.98 10.30 -10.62
N ALA A 50 3.93 9.51 -10.48
CA ALA A 50 2.70 9.71 -11.22
C ALA A 50 1.88 10.81 -10.55
N LEU A 51 1.16 11.61 -11.33
CA LEU A 51 0.44 12.79 -10.85
C LEU A 51 -0.97 12.84 -11.42
N TYR A 52 -1.92 13.22 -10.57
CA TYR A 52 -3.21 13.74 -10.96
C TYR A 52 -3.41 15.14 -10.39
N LEU A 53 -3.58 16.09 -11.30
CA LEU A 53 -3.91 17.48 -10.96
C LEU A 53 -5.38 17.71 -11.33
N PRO A 54 -6.27 18.13 -10.40
CA PRO A 54 -7.69 18.35 -10.70
C PRO A 54 -7.91 19.26 -11.89
N SER A 55 -8.97 19.05 -12.66
CA SER A 55 -9.28 19.83 -13.87
C SER A 55 -9.44 21.33 -13.56
N ASN A 56 -9.94 21.65 -12.37
CA ASN A 56 -10.17 23.01 -11.88
C ASN A 56 -9.02 23.57 -11.04
N TYR A 57 -7.82 22.94 -11.08
CA TYR A 57 -6.66 23.45 -10.35
C TYR A 57 -6.28 24.87 -10.83
N THR A 58 -6.06 25.77 -9.86
CA THR A 58 -5.51 27.11 -10.06
C THR A 58 -4.45 27.42 -9.00
N PRO A 59 -3.43 28.22 -9.28
CA PRO A 59 -2.38 28.56 -8.30
C PRO A 59 -2.78 29.64 -7.31
N ASP A 60 -3.95 30.23 -7.44
CA ASP A 60 -4.45 31.35 -6.63
C ASP A 60 -5.08 30.92 -5.30
N ARG A 61 -5.28 29.63 -5.10
CA ARG A 61 -5.69 29.04 -3.82
C ARG A 61 -4.82 27.83 -3.46
N LYS A 62 -4.80 27.49 -2.18
CA LYS A 62 -4.12 26.30 -1.70
C LYS A 62 -4.96 25.03 -1.89
N TRP A 63 -4.30 23.91 -2.19
CA TRP A 63 -4.92 22.63 -2.51
C TRP A 63 -4.44 21.52 -1.59
N PRO A 64 -5.33 20.66 -1.09
CA PRO A 64 -4.93 19.46 -0.36
C PRO A 64 -4.16 18.51 -1.26
N VAL A 65 -3.22 17.79 -0.67
CA VAL A 65 -2.34 16.87 -1.40
C VAL A 65 -2.30 15.48 -0.74
N LEU A 66 -2.31 14.43 -1.56
CA LEU A 66 -2.18 13.03 -1.15
C LEU A 66 -0.92 12.41 -1.75
N TYR A 67 0.03 12.07 -0.91
CA TYR A 67 1.26 11.37 -1.29
C TYR A 67 1.06 9.86 -1.13
N ALA A 68 1.28 9.10 -2.20
CA ALA A 68 0.99 7.68 -2.24
C ALA A 68 2.24 6.81 -2.45
N PHE A 69 2.32 5.70 -1.70
CA PHE A 69 3.44 4.77 -1.67
C PHE A 69 2.97 3.35 -2.03
N ASP A 70 3.41 2.85 -3.19
CA ASP A 70 3.17 1.46 -3.61
C ASP A 70 4.40 0.61 -3.28
N PRO A 71 4.25 -0.62 -2.73
CA PRO A 71 5.38 -1.48 -2.35
C PRO A 71 6.22 -1.97 -3.54
N GLY A 72 5.74 -1.79 -4.78
CA GLY A 72 6.43 -2.16 -6.02
C GLY A 72 6.81 -0.96 -6.88
N ALA A 73 6.84 0.26 -6.34
CA ALA A 73 7.17 1.49 -7.08
C ALA A 73 6.23 1.79 -8.26
N ARG A 74 4.95 1.38 -8.16
CA ARG A 74 3.94 1.54 -9.20
C ARG A 74 3.10 2.78 -8.94
N GLY A 75 3.69 3.98 -9.06
CA GLY A 75 3.06 5.26 -8.71
C GLY A 75 1.72 5.51 -9.41
N ARG A 76 1.55 5.04 -10.65
CA ARG A 76 0.29 5.11 -11.37
C ARG A 76 -0.88 4.44 -10.62
N VAL A 77 -0.65 3.29 -9.96
CA VAL A 77 -1.72 2.48 -9.36
C VAL A 77 -2.52 3.25 -8.32
N PRO A 78 -1.91 3.84 -7.27
CA PRO A 78 -2.65 4.66 -6.31
C PRO A 78 -3.29 5.90 -6.96
N VAL A 79 -2.63 6.57 -7.89
CA VAL A 79 -3.19 7.74 -8.56
C VAL A 79 -4.48 7.36 -9.29
N GLU A 80 -4.51 6.23 -10.00
CA GLU A 80 -5.71 5.72 -10.67
C GLU A 80 -6.85 5.41 -9.68
N ARG A 81 -6.51 4.90 -8.47
CA ARG A 81 -7.50 4.59 -7.42
C ARG A 81 -8.13 5.83 -6.80
N PHE A 82 -7.35 6.90 -6.66
CA PHE A 82 -7.81 8.12 -5.98
C PHE A 82 -8.26 9.24 -6.93
N LYS A 83 -8.05 9.15 -8.26
CA LYS A 83 -8.31 10.24 -9.22
C LYS A 83 -9.77 10.72 -9.22
N GLU A 84 -10.75 9.83 -9.07
CA GLU A 84 -12.16 10.23 -9.03
C GLU A 84 -12.47 11.05 -7.78
N ALA A 85 -11.95 10.64 -6.64
CA ALA A 85 -12.06 11.41 -5.40
C ALA A 85 -11.28 12.73 -5.49
N ALA A 86 -10.10 12.71 -6.11
CA ALA A 86 -9.28 13.88 -6.35
C ALA A 86 -10.01 14.94 -7.19
N GLU A 87 -10.65 14.52 -8.28
CA GLU A 87 -11.47 15.41 -9.11
C GLU A 87 -12.66 15.97 -8.34
N LYS A 88 -13.37 15.11 -7.62
CA LYS A 88 -14.59 15.46 -6.89
C LYS A 88 -14.33 16.46 -5.75
N TYR A 89 -13.25 16.26 -5.00
CA TYR A 89 -12.95 17.04 -3.79
C TYR A 89 -11.83 18.08 -3.96
N GLY A 90 -11.24 18.13 -5.15
CA GLY A 90 -10.18 19.09 -5.45
C GLY A 90 -8.85 18.72 -4.76
N TRP A 91 -8.37 17.49 -4.88
CA TRP A 91 -7.11 17.03 -4.30
C TRP A 91 -6.04 16.82 -5.37
N ILE A 92 -4.82 17.22 -5.07
CA ILE A 92 -3.64 16.81 -5.84
C ILE A 92 -3.24 15.41 -5.36
N VAL A 93 -3.04 14.46 -6.27
CA VAL A 93 -2.64 13.08 -5.91
C VAL A 93 -1.35 12.73 -6.61
N LEU A 94 -0.37 12.26 -5.83
CA LEU A 94 0.92 11.82 -6.34
C LEU A 94 1.19 10.38 -5.91
N GLY A 95 1.75 9.58 -6.83
CA GLY A 95 2.21 8.23 -6.54
C GLY A 95 3.69 8.07 -6.87
N SER A 96 4.52 7.71 -5.89
CA SER A 96 5.95 7.52 -6.11
C SER A 96 6.25 6.40 -7.10
N ASN A 97 7.11 6.66 -8.09
CA ASN A 97 7.66 5.66 -8.99
C ASN A 97 8.97 5.03 -8.48
N ASN A 98 9.42 5.40 -7.28
CA ASN A 98 10.69 4.96 -6.71
C ASN A 98 10.53 4.24 -5.37
N SER A 99 9.55 4.64 -4.55
CA SER A 99 9.27 4.03 -3.26
C SER A 99 8.84 2.56 -3.42
N ARG A 100 9.51 1.66 -2.70
CA ARG A 100 9.22 0.22 -2.74
C ARG A 100 9.61 -0.44 -1.42
N ASN A 101 9.17 -1.69 -1.22
CA ASN A 101 9.65 -2.51 -0.11
C ASN A 101 11.17 -2.67 -0.19
N GLY A 102 11.84 -2.60 0.97
CA GLY A 102 13.29 -2.68 1.06
C GLY A 102 13.87 -1.64 2.03
N PRO A 103 15.08 -1.16 1.77
CA PRO A 103 15.77 -0.21 2.66
C PRO A 103 14.97 1.09 2.84
N TRP A 104 14.87 1.55 4.08
CA TRP A 104 14.05 2.73 4.45
C TRP A 104 14.47 4.02 3.73
N ASN A 105 15.76 4.19 3.45
CA ASN A 105 16.26 5.35 2.71
C ASN A 105 15.62 5.53 1.32
N VAL A 106 15.20 4.44 0.66
CA VAL A 106 14.50 4.51 -0.64
C VAL A 106 13.17 5.24 -0.49
N VAL A 107 12.43 4.94 0.58
CA VAL A 107 11.16 5.64 0.89
C VAL A 107 11.42 7.09 1.27
N VAL A 108 12.43 7.36 2.11
CA VAL A 108 12.77 8.72 2.57
C VAL A 108 13.19 9.60 1.40
N ASN A 109 14.02 9.10 0.48
CA ASN A 109 14.45 9.84 -0.69
C ASN A 109 13.25 10.20 -1.60
N ALA A 110 12.36 9.22 -1.85
CA ALA A 110 11.16 9.44 -2.63
C ALA A 110 10.21 10.46 -1.97
N TRP A 111 10.01 10.36 -0.66
CA TRP A 111 9.22 11.31 0.11
C TRP A 111 9.77 12.74 0.02
N ASN A 112 11.06 12.91 0.31
CA ASN A 112 11.69 14.23 0.29
C ASN A 112 11.66 14.87 -1.10
N ALA A 113 11.91 14.09 -2.15
CA ALA A 113 11.86 14.57 -3.52
C ALA A 113 10.45 15.04 -3.90
N MET A 114 9.42 14.22 -3.63
CA MET A 114 8.03 14.59 -3.91
C MET A 114 7.58 15.80 -3.10
N LEU A 115 7.89 15.86 -1.80
CA LEU A 115 7.51 16.97 -0.93
C LEU A 115 8.12 18.29 -1.44
N THR A 116 9.43 18.30 -1.70
CA THR A 116 10.14 19.51 -2.16
C THR A 116 9.63 19.96 -3.53
N ASP A 117 9.50 19.04 -4.46
CA ASP A 117 9.08 19.35 -5.84
C ASP A 117 7.65 19.89 -5.92
N THR A 118 6.72 19.28 -5.16
CA THR A 118 5.32 19.72 -5.18
C THR A 118 5.13 21.11 -4.58
N HIS A 119 5.88 21.46 -3.52
CA HIS A 119 5.84 22.82 -2.95
C HIS A 119 6.47 23.88 -3.87
N GLN A 120 7.35 23.46 -4.79
CA GLN A 120 7.89 24.36 -5.83
C GLN A 120 6.91 24.54 -6.99
N ARG A 121 6.13 23.51 -7.34
CA ARG A 121 5.26 23.52 -8.52
C ARG A 121 3.84 23.96 -8.24
N PHE A 122 3.32 23.66 -7.05
CA PHE A 122 1.89 23.78 -6.76
C PHE A 122 1.63 24.58 -5.49
N ALA A 123 0.46 25.20 -5.42
CA ALA A 123 -0.03 25.87 -4.23
C ALA A 123 -0.59 24.83 -3.24
N ILE A 124 0.28 24.22 -2.44
CA ILE A 124 -0.08 23.16 -1.49
C ILE A 124 -0.66 23.77 -0.21
N ASP A 125 -1.69 23.10 0.32
CA ASP A 125 -2.24 23.35 1.64
C ASP A 125 -1.52 22.44 2.67
N ASP A 126 -0.60 23.03 3.42
CA ASP A 126 0.21 22.33 4.41
C ASP A 126 -0.62 21.72 5.55
N GLU A 127 -1.78 22.32 5.88
CA GLU A 127 -2.68 21.81 6.90
C GLU A 127 -3.54 20.63 6.41
N ARG A 128 -3.64 20.46 5.09
CA ARG A 128 -4.36 19.37 4.43
C ARG A 128 -3.43 18.53 3.55
N THR A 129 -2.29 18.15 4.14
CA THR A 129 -1.33 17.22 3.55
C THR A 129 -1.57 15.81 4.10
N TYR A 130 -1.75 14.84 3.21
CA TYR A 130 -2.13 13.47 3.53
C TYR A 130 -1.15 12.47 2.94
N ALA A 131 -1.07 11.28 3.56
CA ALA A 131 -0.29 10.18 3.05
C ALA A 131 -1.15 8.93 2.86
N THR A 132 -0.88 8.16 1.83
CA THR A 132 -1.50 6.85 1.61
C THR A 132 -0.48 5.84 1.14
N GLY A 133 -0.79 4.58 1.31
CA GLY A 133 0.01 3.51 0.78
C GLY A 133 -0.70 2.16 0.85
N PHE A 134 -0.12 1.18 0.20
CA PHE A 134 -0.59 -0.20 0.21
C PHE A 134 0.47 -1.13 0.80
N SER A 135 0.08 -2.07 1.67
CA SER A 135 0.98 -3.06 2.25
C SER A 135 2.21 -2.41 2.91
N GLY A 136 3.43 -2.71 2.50
CA GLY A 136 4.63 -2.01 2.97
C GLY A 136 4.59 -0.50 2.75
N GLY A 137 3.95 -0.03 1.68
CA GLY A 137 3.71 1.41 1.43
C GLY A 137 2.76 2.04 2.44
N ALA A 138 1.77 1.30 2.97
CA ALA A 138 0.91 1.77 4.07
C ALA A 138 1.72 1.97 5.35
N ARG A 139 2.59 1.01 5.70
CA ARG A 139 3.51 1.14 6.83
C ARG A 139 4.46 2.33 6.66
N ALA A 140 4.91 2.58 5.41
CA ALA A 140 5.73 3.74 5.08
C ALA A 140 4.97 5.06 5.31
N ALA A 141 3.73 5.17 4.84
CA ALA A 141 2.87 6.33 5.05
C ALA A 141 2.65 6.63 6.53
N VAL A 142 2.37 5.60 7.35
CA VAL A 142 2.22 5.72 8.81
C VAL A 142 3.53 6.20 9.46
N ARG A 143 4.68 5.61 9.07
CA ARG A 143 5.98 6.01 9.63
C ARG A 143 6.34 7.44 9.28
N ILE A 144 6.10 7.88 8.05
CA ILE A 144 6.29 9.27 7.63
C ILE A 144 5.41 10.19 8.47
N ALA A 145 4.12 9.87 8.63
CA ALA A 145 3.19 10.68 9.40
C ALA A 145 3.56 10.76 10.90
N ALA A 146 4.08 9.69 11.47
CA ALA A 146 4.55 9.68 12.85
C ALA A 146 5.83 10.50 13.05
N ALA A 147 6.73 10.53 12.05
CA ALA A 147 7.98 11.28 12.11
C ALA A 147 7.80 12.76 11.75
N CYS A 148 6.94 13.08 10.77
CA CYS A 148 6.67 14.41 10.30
C CYS A 148 5.30 14.88 10.82
N LYS A 149 5.27 15.92 11.65
CA LYS A 149 4.01 16.54 12.09
C LYS A 149 3.26 17.26 10.97
N CYS A 150 3.73 17.15 9.73
CA CYS A 150 3.19 17.77 8.54
C CYS A 150 2.03 16.98 7.90
N ILE A 151 1.76 15.73 8.32
CA ILE A 151 0.70 14.89 7.78
C ILE A 151 -0.55 14.98 8.64
N ALA A 152 -1.65 15.46 8.06
CA ALA A 152 -2.94 15.60 8.73
C ALA A 152 -3.72 14.29 8.85
N GLY A 153 -3.51 13.35 7.92
CA GLY A 153 -4.18 12.06 7.92
C GLY A 153 -3.50 11.01 7.07
N VAL A 154 -3.71 9.75 7.45
CA VAL A 154 -3.17 8.59 6.73
C VAL A 154 -4.30 7.68 6.25
N VAL A 155 -4.25 7.28 4.98
CA VAL A 155 -5.09 6.22 4.42
C VAL A 155 -4.23 4.97 4.22
N ALA A 156 -4.35 4.01 5.14
CA ALA A 156 -3.54 2.79 5.18
C ALA A 156 -4.32 1.61 4.55
N ASN A 157 -3.81 1.07 3.44
CA ASN A 157 -4.50 0.02 2.68
C ASN A 157 -3.74 -1.30 2.78
N GLY A 158 -4.42 -2.38 3.17
CA GLY A 158 -3.85 -3.73 3.25
C GLY A 158 -2.72 -3.90 4.27
N ALA A 159 -2.44 -2.93 5.10
CA ALA A 159 -1.58 -2.98 6.27
C ALA A 159 -1.80 -1.73 7.13
N GLY A 160 -1.39 -1.79 8.39
CA GLY A 160 -1.51 -0.67 9.32
C GLY A 160 -0.16 -0.10 9.74
N PHE A 161 0.17 -0.23 11.01
CA PHE A 161 1.39 0.29 11.61
C PHE A 161 2.60 -0.61 11.31
N PRO A 162 3.82 -0.03 11.19
CA PRO A 162 5.05 -0.81 11.23
C PRO A 162 5.16 -1.61 12.53
N VAL A 163 5.82 -2.76 12.50
CA VAL A 163 5.93 -3.68 13.66
C VAL A 163 6.58 -3.02 14.89
N ASP A 164 7.51 -2.09 14.65
CA ASP A 164 8.26 -1.35 15.68
C ASP A 164 7.60 -0.02 16.07
N LEU A 165 6.37 0.25 15.62
CA LEU A 165 5.66 1.49 15.91
C LEU A 165 4.22 1.17 16.36
N ALA A 166 3.86 1.57 17.58
CA ALA A 166 2.50 1.43 18.11
C ALA A 166 1.74 2.77 18.05
N PRO A 167 0.40 2.75 17.93
CA PRO A 167 -0.42 3.95 18.11
C PRO A 167 -0.12 4.66 19.44
N SER A 168 0.03 5.99 19.40
CA SER A 168 0.39 6.81 20.55
C SER A 168 -0.40 8.13 20.52
N SER A 169 -0.75 8.65 21.72
CA SER A 169 -1.42 9.95 21.88
C SER A 169 -0.58 11.15 21.40
N GLN A 170 0.68 10.95 21.11
CA GLN A 170 1.54 11.98 20.51
C GLN A 170 1.42 12.09 18.99
N MET A 171 0.68 11.18 18.35
CA MET A 171 0.41 11.22 16.92
C MET A 171 -0.73 12.19 16.62
N HIS A 172 -0.52 13.07 15.65
CA HIS A 172 -1.43 14.19 15.36
C HIS A 172 -2.25 14.00 14.07
N PHE A 173 -2.21 12.82 13.46
CA PHE A 173 -2.94 12.51 12.25
C PHE A 173 -4.20 11.68 12.52
N VAL A 174 -5.20 11.82 11.67
CA VAL A 174 -6.35 10.92 11.65
C VAL A 174 -6.02 9.68 10.80
N PHE A 175 -6.61 8.53 11.14
CA PHE A 175 -6.27 7.26 10.50
C PHE A 175 -7.47 6.60 9.81
N PHE A 176 -7.37 6.31 8.52
CA PHE A 176 -8.32 5.50 7.77
C PHE A 176 -7.64 4.20 7.33
N GLY A 177 -8.14 3.05 7.81
CA GLY A 177 -7.67 1.73 7.42
C GLY A 177 -8.61 1.08 6.41
N ALA A 178 -8.06 0.45 5.35
CA ALA A 178 -8.85 -0.33 4.41
C ALA A 178 -8.25 -1.72 4.21
N ALA A 179 -9.06 -2.79 4.33
CA ALA A 179 -8.63 -4.17 4.13
C ALA A 179 -9.65 -4.98 3.34
N GLY A 180 -9.18 -5.82 2.43
CA GLY A 180 -10.00 -6.87 1.84
C GLY A 180 -10.40 -7.92 2.88
N VAL A 181 -11.62 -8.46 2.78
CA VAL A 181 -12.06 -9.53 3.71
C VAL A 181 -11.25 -10.82 3.56
N ASP A 182 -10.60 -11.01 2.42
CA ASP A 182 -9.68 -12.12 2.16
C ASP A 182 -8.20 -11.70 2.25
N ASP A 183 -7.90 -10.49 2.75
CA ASP A 183 -6.54 -9.98 2.93
C ASP A 183 -5.86 -10.67 4.12
N PHE A 184 -4.62 -11.15 3.97
CA PHE A 184 -3.88 -11.78 5.06
C PHE A 184 -3.59 -10.80 6.21
N ASN A 185 -3.55 -9.49 5.96
CA ASN A 185 -3.45 -8.44 6.98
C ASN A 185 -4.81 -7.98 7.53
N TYR A 186 -5.93 -8.62 7.16
CA TYR A 186 -7.26 -8.29 7.71
C TYR A 186 -7.25 -8.26 9.25
N ALA A 187 -6.71 -9.32 9.87
CA ALA A 187 -6.64 -9.43 11.33
C ALA A 187 -5.77 -8.34 11.97
N GLU A 188 -4.70 -7.92 11.30
CA GLU A 188 -3.85 -6.81 11.75
C GLU A 188 -4.65 -5.51 11.81
N LEU A 189 -5.30 -5.12 10.70
CA LEU A 189 -6.06 -3.87 10.62
C LEU A 189 -7.25 -3.85 11.59
N LYS A 190 -7.97 -4.95 11.72
CA LYS A 190 -9.06 -5.07 12.70
C LYS A 190 -8.56 -4.96 14.15
N SER A 191 -7.39 -5.51 14.43
CA SER A 191 -6.79 -5.44 15.77
C SER A 191 -6.28 -4.03 16.14
N LEU A 192 -6.18 -3.09 15.18
CA LEU A 192 -5.76 -1.70 15.45
C LEU A 192 -6.87 -0.83 16.04
N GLU A 193 -8.15 -1.17 15.87
CA GLU A 193 -9.28 -0.34 16.32
C GLU A 193 -9.19 0.00 17.82
N GLU A 194 -8.90 -0.99 18.66
CA GLU A 194 -8.75 -0.78 20.10
C GLU A 194 -7.51 0.05 20.48
N PRO A 195 -6.29 -0.26 20.00
CA PRO A 195 -5.10 0.58 20.21
C PRO A 195 -5.26 2.03 19.75
N LEU A 196 -5.88 2.26 18.58
CA LEU A 196 -6.15 3.60 18.06
C LEU A 196 -7.12 4.36 18.96
N THR A 197 -8.18 3.69 19.44
CA THR A 197 -9.13 4.27 20.41
C THR A 197 -8.43 4.65 21.71
N LYS A 198 -7.60 3.74 22.27
CA LYS A 198 -6.83 3.99 23.50
C LYS A 198 -5.84 5.14 23.37
N ALA A 199 -5.26 5.29 22.19
CA ALA A 199 -4.35 6.40 21.87
C ALA A 199 -5.09 7.72 21.60
N GLY A 200 -6.42 7.73 21.52
CA GLY A 200 -7.22 8.92 21.20
C GLY A 200 -7.11 9.35 19.73
N ILE A 201 -6.61 8.49 18.84
CA ILE A 201 -6.50 8.76 17.42
C ILE A 201 -7.89 8.60 16.78
N ILE A 202 -8.39 9.65 16.14
CA ILE A 202 -9.64 9.58 15.36
C ILE A 202 -9.39 8.64 14.17
N HIS A 203 -10.18 7.59 14.07
CA HIS A 203 -9.97 6.56 13.05
C HIS A 203 -11.26 5.99 12.49
N ARG A 204 -11.13 5.38 11.33
CA ARG A 204 -12.14 4.52 10.70
C ARG A 204 -11.42 3.34 10.05
N VAL A 205 -11.91 2.12 10.27
CA VAL A 205 -11.48 0.93 9.54
C VAL A 205 -12.64 0.42 8.70
N GLN A 206 -12.42 0.28 7.39
CA GLN A 206 -13.41 -0.17 6.43
C GLN A 206 -12.92 -1.45 5.73
N THR A 207 -13.79 -2.46 5.65
CA THR A 207 -13.50 -3.67 4.89
C THR A 207 -14.19 -3.64 3.53
N PHE A 208 -13.64 -4.36 2.56
CA PHE A 208 -14.24 -4.52 1.23
C PHE A 208 -14.11 -5.96 0.72
N ALA A 209 -14.95 -6.35 -0.22
CA ALA A 209 -14.85 -7.65 -0.88
C ALA A 209 -13.59 -7.66 -1.77
N GLY A 210 -12.53 -8.33 -1.31
CA GLY A 210 -11.24 -8.37 -2.00
C GLY A 210 -10.19 -9.13 -1.21
N ARG A 211 -9.01 -9.28 -1.83
CA ARG A 211 -7.82 -9.91 -1.25
C ARG A 211 -6.80 -8.83 -0.84
N HIS A 212 -5.52 -9.19 -0.80
CA HIS A 212 -4.44 -8.23 -0.54
C HIS A 212 -4.17 -7.39 -1.79
N GLU A 213 -4.85 -6.27 -1.90
CA GLU A 213 -4.83 -5.39 -3.07
C GLU A 213 -5.19 -3.94 -2.69
N TRP A 214 -4.90 -3.00 -3.57
CA TRP A 214 -5.38 -1.63 -3.42
C TRP A 214 -6.92 -1.62 -3.36
N PRO A 215 -7.55 -0.79 -2.49
CA PRO A 215 -9.00 -0.77 -2.36
C PRO A 215 -9.67 -0.37 -3.67
N PRO A 216 -10.91 -0.80 -3.91
CA PRO A 216 -11.70 -0.32 -5.05
C PRO A 216 -11.99 1.18 -4.92
N VAL A 217 -12.23 1.84 -6.06
CA VAL A 217 -12.48 3.29 -6.16
C VAL A 217 -13.52 3.80 -5.14
N PRO A 218 -14.66 3.12 -4.90
CA PRO A 218 -15.63 3.59 -3.90
C PRO A 218 -15.05 3.68 -2.47
N VAL A 219 -14.16 2.77 -2.08
CA VAL A 219 -13.51 2.80 -0.76
C VAL A 219 -12.46 3.91 -0.68
N ALA A 220 -11.67 4.11 -1.74
CA ALA A 220 -10.75 5.24 -1.85
C ALA A 220 -11.48 6.58 -1.78
N THR A 221 -12.63 6.69 -2.46
CA THR A 221 -13.49 7.89 -2.41
C THR A 221 -14.06 8.11 -1.00
N ALA A 222 -14.51 7.05 -0.31
CA ALA A 222 -15.00 7.14 1.06
C ALA A 222 -13.89 7.60 2.04
N ALA A 223 -12.65 7.18 1.81
CA ALA A 223 -11.51 7.62 2.61
C ALA A 223 -11.26 9.13 2.45
N VAL A 224 -11.23 9.64 1.21
CA VAL A 224 -11.06 11.09 0.94
C VAL A 224 -12.25 11.89 1.50
N GLN A 225 -13.49 11.43 1.30
CA GLN A 225 -14.68 12.05 1.87
C GLN A 225 -14.61 12.15 3.40
N TRP A 226 -14.12 11.09 4.04
CA TRP A 226 -13.96 11.10 5.50
C TRP A 226 -12.84 12.06 5.95
N MET A 227 -11.73 12.16 5.19
CA MET A 227 -10.67 13.14 5.46
C MET A 227 -11.19 14.58 5.33
N GLU A 228 -12.03 14.89 4.32
CA GLU A 228 -12.70 16.19 4.19
C GLU A 228 -13.53 16.51 5.43
N LEU A 229 -14.32 15.54 5.93
CA LEU A 229 -15.09 15.72 7.15
C LEU A 229 -14.20 16.03 8.36
N GLN A 230 -13.06 15.32 8.50
CA GLN A 230 -12.12 15.57 9.60
C GLN A 230 -11.42 16.92 9.47
N ALA A 231 -11.14 17.38 8.25
CA ALA A 231 -10.57 18.71 8.01
C ALA A 231 -11.56 19.83 8.42
N MET A 232 -12.86 19.69 8.10
CA MET A 232 -13.90 20.60 8.56
C MET A 232 -14.02 20.60 10.09
N LYS A 233 -14.04 19.41 10.70
CA LYS A 233 -14.10 19.26 12.16
C LYS A 233 -12.91 19.90 12.86
N GLY A 234 -11.71 19.79 12.28
CA GLY A 234 -10.48 20.39 12.78
C GLY A 234 -10.30 21.87 12.45
N GLY A 235 -11.27 22.51 11.78
CA GLY A 235 -11.19 23.92 11.37
C GLY A 235 -10.17 24.21 10.25
N LYS A 236 -9.68 23.17 9.57
CA LYS A 236 -8.68 23.27 8.49
C LYS A 236 -9.29 23.66 7.13
N GLN A 237 -10.60 23.64 7.05
CA GLN A 237 -11.36 24.17 5.92
C GLN A 237 -12.72 24.70 6.39
N PRO A 238 -13.36 25.56 5.59
CA PRO A 238 -14.68 26.10 5.91
C PRO A 238 -15.71 24.99 6.10
N ARG A 239 -16.63 25.20 7.04
CA ARG A 239 -17.74 24.30 7.29
C ARG A 239 -18.72 24.32 6.12
N ASP A 240 -19.11 23.14 5.65
CA ASP A 240 -20.15 22.91 4.64
C ASP A 240 -21.24 22.03 5.22
N ASP A 241 -22.37 22.64 5.61
CA ASP A 241 -23.49 21.91 6.25
C ASP A 241 -24.20 20.96 5.29
N ASN A 242 -24.19 21.22 3.97
CA ASN A 242 -24.75 20.33 2.97
C ASN A 242 -23.87 19.07 2.86
N PHE A 243 -22.55 19.23 2.78
CA PHE A 243 -21.62 18.12 2.78
C PHE A 243 -21.70 17.28 4.06
N ILE A 244 -21.74 17.94 5.24
CA ILE A 244 -21.87 17.27 6.55
C ILE A 244 -23.15 16.44 6.60
N SER A 245 -24.29 17.03 6.17
CA SER A 245 -25.58 16.35 6.19
C SER A 245 -25.63 15.17 5.20
N ALA A 246 -25.14 15.34 3.98
CA ALA A 246 -25.08 14.28 2.98
C ALA A 246 -24.19 13.11 3.44
N THR A 247 -23.01 13.42 3.99
CA THR A 247 -22.05 12.42 4.50
C THR A 247 -22.62 11.66 5.71
N TRP A 248 -23.30 12.36 6.61
CA TRP A 248 -24.01 11.74 7.71
C TRP A 248 -25.05 10.73 7.22
N GLN A 249 -25.93 11.13 6.33
CA GLN A 249 -26.99 10.26 5.79
C GLN A 249 -26.40 9.04 5.09
N GLN A 250 -25.30 9.21 4.36
CA GLN A 250 -24.60 8.12 3.69
C GLN A 250 -24.08 7.10 4.71
N PHE A 251 -23.31 7.54 5.70
CA PHE A 251 -22.69 6.66 6.70
C PHE A 251 -23.74 6.01 7.63
N LEU A 252 -24.81 6.74 7.94
CA LEU A 252 -25.91 6.18 8.71
C LEU A 252 -26.66 5.08 7.94
N ARG A 253 -26.91 5.27 6.65
CA ARG A 253 -27.49 4.21 5.80
C ARG A 253 -26.57 2.99 5.74
N GLU A 254 -25.27 3.19 5.58
CA GLU A 254 -24.29 2.10 5.58
C GLU A 254 -24.32 1.31 6.88
N ALA A 255 -24.30 1.99 8.05
CA ALA A 255 -24.37 1.35 9.35
C ALA A 255 -25.67 0.54 9.53
N ARG A 256 -26.81 1.10 9.14
CA ARG A 256 -28.12 0.41 9.19
C ARG A 256 -28.17 -0.80 8.26
N THR A 257 -27.56 -0.70 7.07
CA THR A 257 -27.46 -1.83 6.13
C THR A 257 -26.64 -2.97 6.71
N LEU A 258 -25.51 -2.65 7.33
CA LEU A 258 -24.66 -3.65 8.00
C LEU A 258 -25.40 -4.33 9.16
N GLU A 259 -26.13 -3.56 9.97
CA GLU A 259 -26.93 -4.09 11.08
C GLU A 259 -28.04 -5.00 10.57
N ALA A 260 -28.79 -4.58 9.55
CA ALA A 260 -29.83 -5.38 8.91
C ALA A 260 -29.28 -6.69 8.28
N ALA A 261 -28.04 -6.67 7.81
CA ALA A 261 -27.32 -7.85 7.31
C ALA A 261 -26.68 -8.68 8.43
N THR A 262 -27.00 -8.44 9.69
CA THR A 262 -26.45 -9.11 10.89
C THR A 262 -24.93 -8.99 11.05
N ARG A 263 -24.28 -8.06 10.34
CA ARG A 263 -22.87 -7.73 10.46
C ARG A 263 -22.61 -6.79 11.65
N TYR A 264 -22.97 -7.28 12.86
CA TYR A 264 -23.04 -6.45 14.07
C TYR A 264 -21.71 -5.83 14.48
N SER A 265 -20.60 -6.53 14.34
CA SER A 265 -19.25 -5.99 14.65
C SER A 265 -18.94 -4.77 13.76
N GLU A 266 -19.18 -4.88 12.47
CA GLU A 266 -18.92 -3.80 11.53
C GLU A 266 -19.90 -2.63 11.67
N ALA A 267 -21.19 -2.94 11.90
CA ALA A 267 -22.20 -1.91 12.18
C ALA A 267 -21.85 -1.12 13.44
N TYR A 268 -21.44 -1.80 14.51
CA TYR A 268 -21.03 -1.17 15.77
C TYR A 268 -19.84 -0.23 15.59
N GLN A 269 -18.80 -0.67 14.90
CA GLN A 269 -17.63 0.16 14.61
C GLN A 269 -18.00 1.39 13.76
N LEU A 270 -18.90 1.22 12.80
CA LEU A 270 -19.35 2.35 11.99
C LEU A 270 -20.21 3.34 12.79
N TYR A 271 -21.07 2.88 13.70
CA TYR A 271 -21.80 3.77 14.63
C TYR A 271 -20.85 4.50 15.58
N LEU A 272 -19.84 3.83 16.13
CA LEU A 272 -18.78 4.48 16.91
C LEU A 272 -18.06 5.56 16.10
N GLY A 273 -17.66 5.21 14.87
CA GLY A 273 -17.00 6.14 13.94
C GLY A 273 -17.90 7.34 13.58
N LEU A 274 -19.22 7.13 13.41
CA LEU A 274 -20.21 8.20 13.21
C LEU A 274 -20.24 9.16 14.42
N ALA A 275 -20.45 8.63 15.62
CA ALA A 275 -20.47 9.45 16.83
C ALA A 275 -19.17 10.26 16.97
N ALA A 276 -18.02 9.61 16.84
CA ALA A 276 -16.71 10.27 16.95
C ALA A 276 -16.47 11.31 15.86
N SER A 277 -16.78 11.01 14.58
CA SER A 277 -16.50 11.89 13.45
C SER A 277 -17.39 13.13 13.41
N PHE A 278 -18.65 13.00 13.84
CA PHE A 278 -19.62 14.09 13.73
C PHE A 278 -19.85 14.89 15.02
N LYS A 279 -19.30 14.43 16.15
CA LYS A 279 -19.36 15.18 17.41
C LYS A 279 -18.71 16.57 17.24
N GLY A 280 -19.49 17.62 17.54
CA GLY A 280 -19.11 19.01 17.31
C GLY A 280 -19.51 19.57 15.95
N LEU A 281 -19.87 18.73 14.98
CA LEU A 281 -20.42 19.15 13.68
C LEU A 281 -21.96 19.10 13.68
N ARG A 282 -22.54 18.15 14.42
CA ARG A 282 -23.99 17.99 14.58
C ARG A 282 -24.30 17.25 15.89
N ASP A 283 -25.59 17.18 16.23
CA ASP A 283 -26.05 16.33 17.32
C ASP A 283 -25.87 14.84 16.98
N VAL A 284 -25.26 14.09 17.90
CA VAL A 284 -24.95 12.66 17.79
C VAL A 284 -25.62 11.82 18.89
N ALA A 285 -26.48 12.40 19.75
CA ALA A 285 -27.06 11.74 20.92
C ALA A 285 -27.82 10.46 20.58
N GLU A 286 -28.57 10.45 19.46
CA GLU A 286 -29.25 9.25 18.95
C GLU A 286 -28.26 8.12 18.64
N ILE A 287 -27.15 8.46 18.02
CA ILE A 287 -26.11 7.47 17.67
C ILE A 287 -25.35 7.00 18.90
N GLU A 288 -25.04 7.87 19.84
CA GLU A 288 -24.42 7.47 21.12
C GLU A 288 -25.34 6.51 21.89
N THR A 289 -26.66 6.75 21.87
CA THR A 289 -27.66 5.83 22.43
C THR A 289 -27.64 4.48 21.69
N LYS A 290 -27.61 4.50 20.37
CA LYS A 290 -27.55 3.28 19.55
C LYS A 290 -26.26 2.48 19.80
N VAL A 291 -25.13 3.15 19.93
CA VAL A 291 -23.84 2.54 20.31
C VAL A 291 -23.95 1.82 21.65
N ASN A 292 -24.53 2.48 22.66
CA ASN A 292 -24.72 1.88 24.00
C ASN A 292 -25.63 0.66 23.93
N GLN A 293 -26.75 0.73 23.20
CA GLN A 293 -27.69 -0.38 23.04
C GLN A 293 -27.03 -1.58 22.36
N LEU A 294 -26.38 -1.34 21.21
CA LEU A 294 -25.73 -2.39 20.45
C LEU A 294 -24.53 -2.96 21.22
N GLY A 295 -23.74 -2.11 21.90
CA GLY A 295 -22.59 -2.51 22.72
C GLY A 295 -22.95 -3.50 23.83
N ASN A 296 -24.17 -3.41 24.35
CA ASN A 296 -24.68 -4.32 25.40
C ASN A 296 -25.40 -5.57 24.81
N SER A 297 -25.64 -5.63 23.50
CA SER A 297 -26.42 -6.69 22.87
C SER A 297 -25.70 -8.05 22.88
N ARG A 298 -26.50 -9.12 22.88
CA ARG A 298 -25.99 -10.49 22.78
C ARG A 298 -25.41 -10.76 21.39
N GLU A 299 -26.02 -10.20 20.38
CA GLU A 299 -25.67 -10.31 18.98
C GLU A 299 -24.26 -9.77 18.71
N LEU A 300 -23.95 -8.57 19.19
CA LEU A 300 -22.60 -8.02 19.04
C LEU A 300 -21.56 -8.85 19.81
N LYS A 301 -21.86 -9.24 21.05
CA LYS A 301 -20.96 -10.06 21.86
C LYS A 301 -20.68 -11.43 21.20
N ALA A 302 -21.67 -12.01 20.53
CA ALA A 302 -21.48 -13.23 19.74
C ALA A 302 -20.61 -12.95 18.49
N ALA A 303 -20.92 -11.91 17.72
CA ALA A 303 -20.16 -11.53 16.52
C ALA A 303 -18.70 -11.27 16.84
N ILE A 304 -18.39 -10.56 17.92
CA ILE A 304 -17.01 -10.31 18.38
C ILE A 304 -16.30 -11.63 18.74
N ARG A 305 -16.97 -12.54 19.49
CA ARG A 305 -16.38 -13.85 19.83
C ARG A 305 -16.07 -14.67 18.57
N ASP A 306 -16.97 -14.66 17.60
CA ASP A 306 -16.80 -15.38 16.34
C ASP A 306 -15.64 -14.80 15.52
N GLU A 307 -15.55 -13.48 15.41
CA GLU A 307 -14.44 -12.78 14.73
C GLU A 307 -13.09 -13.11 15.41
N GLN A 308 -13.04 -13.08 16.74
CA GLN A 308 -11.84 -13.46 17.50
C GLN A 308 -11.48 -14.94 17.33
N ALA A 309 -12.48 -15.83 17.24
CA ALA A 309 -12.25 -17.24 16.98
C ALA A 309 -11.64 -17.47 15.58
N GLN A 310 -12.13 -16.75 14.55
CA GLN A 310 -11.57 -16.78 13.21
C GLN A 310 -10.11 -16.29 13.20
N ILE A 311 -9.80 -15.19 13.86
CA ILE A 311 -8.44 -14.65 13.97
C ILE A 311 -7.51 -15.65 14.69
N ARG A 312 -7.99 -16.27 15.78
CA ARG A 312 -7.21 -17.32 16.48
C ARG A 312 -6.95 -18.53 15.59
N LYS A 313 -7.96 -19.01 14.85
CA LYS A 313 -7.82 -20.13 13.91
C LYS A 313 -6.79 -19.82 12.81
N GLN A 314 -6.85 -18.63 12.23
CA GLN A 314 -5.87 -18.18 11.25
C GLN A 314 -4.44 -18.20 11.83
N ARG A 315 -4.21 -17.55 12.98
CA ARG A 315 -2.89 -17.51 13.63
C ARG A 315 -2.35 -18.90 14.01
N GLN A 316 -3.21 -19.81 14.45
CA GLN A 316 -2.82 -21.20 14.76
C GLN A 316 -2.35 -21.95 13.50
N LEU A 317 -3.05 -21.76 12.37
CA LEU A 317 -2.64 -22.36 11.10
C LEU A 317 -1.32 -21.76 10.59
N GLU A 318 -1.14 -20.46 10.67
CA GLU A 318 0.10 -19.76 10.31
C GLU A 318 1.28 -20.24 11.16
N SER A 319 1.11 -20.32 12.48
CA SER A 319 2.12 -20.84 13.40
C SER A 319 2.48 -22.29 13.10
N ARG A 320 1.48 -23.15 12.86
CA ARG A 320 1.70 -24.55 12.51
C ARG A 320 2.46 -24.71 11.21
N LEU A 321 2.11 -23.95 10.17
CA LEU A 321 2.83 -23.99 8.89
C LEU A 321 4.27 -23.52 9.03
N ASN A 322 4.51 -22.43 9.77
CA ASN A 322 5.87 -21.93 10.03
C ASN A 322 6.72 -22.97 10.78
N THR A 323 6.15 -23.69 11.77
CA THR A 323 6.83 -24.78 12.48
C THR A 323 7.19 -25.93 11.53
N LEU A 324 6.27 -26.34 10.65
CA LEU A 324 6.52 -27.39 9.67
C LEU A 324 7.59 -27.00 8.64
N ILE A 325 7.60 -25.76 8.22
CA ILE A 325 8.61 -25.23 7.29
C ILE A 325 9.99 -25.23 7.96
N ALA A 326 10.08 -24.74 9.18
CA ALA A 326 11.33 -24.71 9.95
C ALA A 326 11.88 -26.14 10.18
N ALA A 327 11.01 -27.11 10.47
CA ALA A 327 11.38 -28.52 10.64
C ALA A 327 11.91 -29.14 9.34
N ARG A 328 11.25 -28.89 8.21
CA ARG A 328 11.67 -29.35 6.88
C ARG A 328 13.05 -28.81 6.48
N ASP A 329 13.38 -27.59 6.91
CA ASP A 329 14.66 -26.95 6.60
C ASP A 329 15.81 -27.37 7.54
N GLY A 330 15.56 -28.28 8.48
CA GLY A 330 16.58 -28.79 9.42
C GLY A 330 16.90 -27.83 10.56
N GLY A 331 16.06 -26.81 10.79
CA GLY A 331 16.32 -25.71 11.74
C GLY A 331 15.73 -25.89 13.14
N ALA A 332 14.88 -26.87 13.39
CA ALA A 332 14.29 -27.09 14.71
C ALA A 332 14.34 -28.57 15.10
N SER A 333 14.96 -28.85 16.26
CA SER A 333 14.71 -30.07 17.00
C SER A 333 13.26 -29.99 17.52
N ILE A 334 12.31 -30.54 16.77
CA ILE A 334 10.96 -30.74 17.30
C ILE A 334 11.12 -31.84 18.36
N ASN A 335 10.80 -31.52 19.63
CA ASN A 335 10.69 -32.51 20.67
C ASN A 335 9.76 -33.63 20.14
N GLN A 336 10.32 -34.84 19.98
CA GLN A 336 9.68 -36.03 19.40
C GLN A 336 8.62 -36.62 20.33
N THR A 337 7.72 -35.83 20.89
CA THR A 337 6.71 -36.32 21.86
C THR A 337 5.33 -36.60 21.26
N GLU A 338 5.15 -36.40 19.93
CA GLU A 338 3.94 -36.94 19.26
C GLU A 338 4.33 -37.93 18.16
N GLU A 339 3.75 -39.09 18.21
CA GLU A 339 3.99 -40.24 17.35
C GLU A 339 3.99 -39.87 15.85
N GLY A 340 5.11 -40.12 15.16
CA GLY A 340 5.15 -40.16 13.70
C GLY A 340 5.10 -38.79 12.98
N PHE A 341 5.64 -37.72 13.55
CA PHE A 341 5.62 -36.38 12.94
C PHE A 341 6.58 -36.28 11.74
N ASP A 342 6.08 -36.60 10.55
CA ASP A 342 6.80 -36.41 9.29
C ASP A 342 6.41 -35.08 8.64
N ALA A 343 7.18 -34.02 8.91
CA ALA A 343 6.99 -32.69 8.33
C ALA A 343 7.03 -32.71 6.79
N GLY A 344 7.77 -33.67 6.21
CA GLY A 344 7.91 -33.84 4.77
C GLY A 344 6.59 -34.21 4.09
N ASN A 345 5.79 -35.03 4.70
CA ASN A 345 4.49 -35.47 4.18
C ASN A 345 3.33 -34.59 4.65
N LEU A 346 3.42 -34.01 5.84
CA LEU A 346 2.33 -33.26 6.44
C LEU A 346 2.17 -31.87 5.81
N LEU A 347 3.25 -31.15 5.54
CA LEU A 347 3.20 -29.83 4.93
C LEU A 347 2.52 -29.83 3.55
N PRO A 348 2.88 -30.70 2.58
CA PRO A 348 2.19 -30.78 1.29
C PRO A 348 0.70 -31.11 1.43
N LYS A 349 0.33 -31.98 2.37
CA LYS A 349 -1.08 -32.31 2.63
C LYS A 349 -1.87 -31.11 3.11
N ILE A 350 -1.39 -30.39 4.13
CA ILE A 350 -2.06 -29.19 4.65
C ILE A 350 -2.18 -28.12 3.56
N LEU A 351 -1.11 -27.86 2.79
CA LEU A 351 -1.15 -26.89 1.69
C LEU A 351 -2.18 -27.28 0.62
N ASN A 352 -2.32 -28.56 0.31
CA ASN A 352 -3.31 -29.06 -0.64
C ASN A 352 -4.74 -28.88 -0.13
N ASP A 353 -4.99 -29.18 1.14
CA ASP A 353 -6.29 -29.00 1.78
C ASP A 353 -6.69 -27.52 1.83
N LEU A 354 -5.76 -26.64 2.21
CA LEU A 354 -5.99 -25.20 2.20
C LEU A 354 -6.27 -24.67 0.78
N ARG A 355 -5.53 -25.13 -0.25
CA ARG A 355 -5.80 -24.75 -1.65
C ARG A 355 -7.19 -25.20 -2.09
N LYS A 356 -7.63 -26.40 -1.72
CA LYS A 356 -8.99 -26.88 -2.00
C LYS A 356 -10.03 -25.99 -1.31
N GLN A 357 -9.85 -25.69 -0.03
CA GLN A 357 -10.75 -24.80 0.72
C GLN A 357 -10.78 -23.37 0.11
N SER A 358 -9.61 -22.80 -0.25
CA SER A 358 -9.51 -21.45 -0.81
C SER A 358 -10.27 -21.26 -2.14
N ARG A 359 -10.50 -22.37 -2.86
CA ARG A 359 -11.22 -22.42 -4.16
C ARG A 359 -12.68 -22.79 -4.03
N ALA A 360 -13.19 -23.07 -2.83
CA ALA A 360 -14.59 -23.39 -2.61
C ALA A 360 -15.50 -22.27 -3.16
N SER A 361 -16.62 -22.61 -3.75
CA SER A 361 -17.58 -21.64 -4.32
C SER A 361 -18.33 -20.87 -3.24
N GLU A 362 -18.63 -21.56 -2.12
CA GLU A 362 -19.33 -20.94 -0.99
C GLU A 362 -18.46 -19.93 -0.27
N ASP A 363 -19.05 -18.77 0.04
CA ASP A 363 -18.38 -17.75 0.84
C ASP A 363 -18.42 -18.10 2.33
N SER A 364 -17.47 -18.91 2.75
CA SER A 364 -17.37 -19.39 4.13
C SER A 364 -16.16 -18.79 4.85
N THR A 365 -16.23 -18.77 6.18
CA THR A 365 -15.11 -18.40 7.05
C THR A 365 -13.86 -19.23 6.75
N ASP A 366 -14.00 -20.54 6.54
CA ASP A 366 -12.88 -21.43 6.26
C ASP A 366 -12.22 -21.12 4.92
N ARG A 367 -13.01 -20.78 3.89
CA ARG A 367 -12.46 -20.30 2.61
C ARG A 367 -11.64 -19.02 2.78
N ARG A 368 -12.16 -18.03 3.53
CA ARG A 368 -11.46 -16.78 3.79
C ARG A 368 -10.17 -17.00 4.57
N ILE A 369 -10.20 -17.81 5.62
CA ILE A 369 -9.00 -18.16 6.39
C ILE A 369 -7.97 -18.86 5.50
N ALA A 370 -8.39 -19.84 4.69
CA ALA A 370 -7.49 -20.55 3.78
C ALA A 370 -6.82 -19.60 2.77
N ARG A 371 -7.55 -18.63 2.19
CA ARG A 371 -7.01 -17.60 1.30
C ARG A 371 -5.99 -16.72 2.02
N ARG A 372 -6.34 -16.20 3.19
CA ARG A 372 -5.45 -15.34 3.99
C ARG A 372 -4.15 -16.05 4.33
N VAL A 373 -4.24 -17.30 4.83
CA VAL A 373 -3.06 -18.10 5.22
C VAL A 373 -2.17 -18.38 4.03
N LEU A 374 -2.75 -18.85 2.90
CA LEU A 374 -1.96 -19.16 1.69
C LEU A 374 -1.32 -17.89 1.10
N ASP A 375 -2.06 -16.78 1.01
CA ASP A 375 -1.53 -15.54 0.46
C ASP A 375 -0.45 -14.93 1.36
N GLY A 376 -0.65 -14.92 2.68
CA GLY A 376 0.34 -14.42 3.63
C GLY A 376 1.62 -15.23 3.61
N LEU A 377 1.49 -16.57 3.61
CA LEU A 377 2.64 -17.47 3.52
C LEU A 377 3.39 -17.30 2.19
N PHE A 378 2.64 -17.21 1.07
CA PHE A 378 3.24 -16.97 -0.25
C PHE A 378 4.03 -15.66 -0.27
N VAL A 379 3.41 -14.55 0.16
CA VAL A 379 4.05 -13.22 0.15
C VAL A 379 5.30 -13.21 1.02
N GLY A 380 5.23 -13.74 2.24
CA GLY A 380 6.38 -13.82 3.14
C GLY A 380 7.58 -14.59 2.54
N LEU A 381 7.32 -15.78 1.99
CA LEU A 381 8.35 -16.61 1.35
C LEU A 381 8.90 -15.97 0.07
N PHE A 382 8.03 -15.34 -0.71
CA PHE A 382 8.39 -14.70 -1.97
C PHE A 382 9.27 -13.46 -1.74
N GLU A 383 8.87 -12.57 -0.82
CA GLU A 383 9.66 -11.38 -0.47
C GLU A 383 11.00 -11.76 0.18
N GLN A 384 11.01 -12.75 1.08
CA GLN A 384 12.24 -13.28 1.66
C GLN A 384 13.18 -13.81 0.57
N GLY A 385 12.64 -14.61 -0.38
CA GLY A 385 13.40 -15.16 -1.47
C GLY A 385 14.01 -14.09 -2.38
N ILE A 386 13.26 -13.03 -2.69
CA ILE A 386 13.74 -11.88 -3.48
C ILE A 386 14.81 -11.10 -2.70
N GLY A 387 14.60 -10.84 -1.42
CA GLY A 387 15.59 -10.16 -0.58
C GLY A 387 16.93 -10.87 -0.55
N LEU A 388 16.92 -12.19 -0.29
CA LEU A 388 18.11 -13.05 -0.33
C LEU A 388 18.79 -13.06 -1.71
N LEU A 389 18.00 -13.02 -2.78
CA LEU A 389 18.49 -13.03 -4.16
C LEU A 389 19.17 -11.72 -4.55
N GLN A 390 18.50 -10.61 -4.31
CA GLN A 390 18.90 -9.29 -4.84
C GLN A 390 19.89 -8.55 -3.92
N ALA A 391 19.61 -8.53 -2.61
CA ALA A 391 20.42 -7.79 -1.66
C ALA A 391 21.64 -8.59 -1.18
N GLU A 392 21.47 -9.89 -0.91
CA GLU A 392 22.50 -10.71 -0.26
C GLU A 392 23.22 -11.63 -1.25
N LYS A 393 22.68 -11.84 -2.45
CA LYS A 393 23.15 -12.82 -3.45
C LYS A 393 23.29 -14.24 -2.88
N ASN A 394 22.48 -14.55 -1.86
CA ASN A 394 22.40 -15.86 -1.22
C ASN A 394 21.48 -16.79 -2.02
N TYR A 395 21.99 -17.28 -3.13
CA TYR A 395 21.21 -18.07 -4.08
C TYR A 395 20.63 -19.36 -3.46
N ALA A 396 21.40 -20.03 -2.62
CA ALA A 396 20.95 -21.30 -2.01
C ALA A 396 19.74 -21.09 -1.10
N SER A 397 19.77 -20.10 -0.22
CA SER A 397 18.64 -19.75 0.65
C SER A 397 17.46 -19.18 -0.14
N SER A 398 17.73 -18.36 -1.15
CA SER A 398 16.72 -17.82 -2.07
C SER A 398 15.96 -18.95 -2.79
N ILE A 399 16.68 -19.96 -3.32
CA ILE A 399 16.08 -21.14 -3.95
C ILE A 399 15.12 -21.86 -3.00
N LYS A 400 15.50 -22.05 -1.72
CA LYS A 400 14.63 -22.71 -0.72
C LYS A 400 13.32 -21.96 -0.55
N SER A 401 13.41 -20.63 -0.28
CA SER A 401 12.22 -19.80 -0.05
C SER A 401 11.34 -19.71 -1.29
N LEU A 402 11.92 -19.46 -2.48
CA LEU A 402 11.17 -19.31 -3.73
C LEU A 402 10.56 -20.64 -4.19
N LYS A 403 11.25 -21.77 -4.01
CA LYS A 403 10.69 -23.10 -4.28
C LYS A 403 9.47 -23.37 -3.41
N LEU A 404 9.55 -23.08 -2.11
CA LEU A 404 8.41 -23.23 -1.23
C LEU A 404 7.28 -22.26 -1.60
N ALA A 405 7.58 -21.02 -2.00
CA ALA A 405 6.59 -20.08 -2.51
C ALA A 405 5.82 -20.67 -3.72
N THR A 406 6.52 -21.32 -4.68
CA THR A 406 5.87 -21.99 -5.82
C THR A 406 5.04 -23.21 -5.39
N GLU A 407 5.40 -23.90 -4.30
CA GLU A 407 4.60 -24.98 -3.71
C GLU A 407 3.33 -24.44 -3.01
N VAL A 408 3.42 -23.29 -2.32
CA VAL A 408 2.27 -22.63 -1.66
C VAL A 408 1.27 -22.12 -2.68
N ASN A 409 1.73 -21.39 -3.68
CA ASN A 409 0.87 -20.86 -4.74
C ASN A 409 1.47 -21.14 -6.13
N PRO A 410 1.13 -22.31 -6.73
CA PRO A 410 1.69 -22.74 -8.00
C PRO A 410 1.17 -21.95 -9.21
N ASP A 411 0.19 -21.03 -9.04
CA ASP A 411 -0.40 -20.26 -10.12
C ASP A 411 0.21 -18.87 -10.28
N ARG A 412 1.31 -18.56 -9.55
CA ARG A 412 1.99 -17.25 -9.59
C ARG A 412 3.23 -17.29 -10.50
N PRO A 413 3.16 -16.80 -11.75
CA PRO A 413 4.25 -16.90 -12.72
C PRO A 413 5.53 -16.18 -12.27
N GLY A 414 5.41 -15.04 -11.55
CA GLY A 414 6.55 -14.30 -11.03
C GLY A 414 7.42 -15.10 -10.07
N ALA A 415 6.82 -16.01 -9.26
CA ALA A 415 7.60 -16.85 -8.35
C ALA A 415 8.53 -17.81 -9.10
N PHE A 416 8.08 -18.36 -10.21
CA PHE A 416 8.91 -19.22 -11.08
C PHE A 416 9.99 -18.43 -11.80
N PHE A 417 9.72 -17.19 -12.20
CA PHE A 417 10.74 -16.30 -12.77
C PHE A 417 11.88 -16.02 -11.77
N TYR A 418 11.55 -15.62 -10.55
CA TYR A 418 12.58 -15.35 -9.52
C TYR A 418 13.29 -16.64 -9.10
N LEU A 419 12.61 -17.79 -9.08
CA LEU A 419 13.24 -19.08 -8.86
C LEU A 419 14.21 -19.46 -9.98
N ALA A 420 13.86 -19.16 -11.25
CA ALA A 420 14.77 -19.31 -12.37
C ALA A 420 16.01 -18.43 -12.23
N TRP A 421 15.82 -17.17 -11.82
CA TRP A 421 16.94 -16.26 -11.55
C TRP A 421 17.85 -16.80 -10.43
N ALA A 422 17.29 -17.29 -9.33
CA ALA A 422 18.05 -17.87 -8.23
C ALA A 422 18.85 -19.11 -8.68
N TYR A 423 18.26 -20.01 -9.49
CA TYR A 423 18.97 -21.16 -10.04
C TYR A 423 20.08 -20.74 -11.03
N ALA A 424 19.84 -19.76 -11.88
CA ALA A 424 20.86 -19.23 -12.80
C ALA A 424 22.05 -18.63 -12.03
N GLY A 425 21.79 -17.82 -10.99
CA GLY A 425 22.83 -17.30 -10.11
C GLY A 425 23.60 -18.40 -9.36
N ASN A 426 22.92 -19.49 -9.04
CA ASN A 426 23.55 -20.69 -8.43
C ASN A 426 24.20 -21.63 -9.45
N ARG A 427 24.28 -21.24 -10.72
CA ARG A 427 24.87 -21.99 -11.86
C ARG A 427 24.16 -23.31 -12.19
N ASP A 428 22.93 -23.52 -11.74
CA ASP A 428 22.09 -24.68 -12.12
C ASP A 428 21.27 -24.33 -13.36
N LYS A 429 21.92 -24.37 -14.53
CA LYS A 429 21.33 -24.02 -15.84
C LYS A 429 20.06 -24.81 -16.13
N LYS A 430 20.05 -26.11 -15.84
CA LYS A 430 18.93 -27.00 -16.15
C LYS A 430 17.67 -26.56 -15.38
N LYS A 431 17.77 -26.36 -14.06
CA LYS A 431 16.63 -25.94 -13.24
C LYS A 431 16.25 -24.48 -13.54
N ALA A 432 17.20 -23.61 -13.88
CA ALA A 432 16.90 -22.25 -14.30
C ALA A 432 16.01 -22.23 -15.55
N LEU A 433 16.37 -23.00 -16.60
CA LEU A 433 15.57 -23.12 -17.81
C LEU A 433 14.20 -23.73 -17.57
N GLN A 434 14.11 -24.80 -16.76
CA GLN A 434 12.84 -25.41 -16.38
C GLN A 434 11.92 -24.42 -15.68
N SER A 435 12.45 -23.68 -14.69
CA SER A 435 11.66 -22.68 -13.94
C SER A 435 11.22 -21.52 -14.83
N LEU A 436 12.09 -21.06 -15.74
CA LEU A 436 11.78 -20.00 -16.69
C LEU A 436 10.69 -20.44 -17.69
N THR A 437 10.77 -21.68 -18.20
CA THR A 437 9.72 -22.26 -19.04
C THR A 437 8.38 -22.27 -18.30
N THR A 438 8.38 -22.77 -17.06
CA THR A 438 7.16 -22.80 -16.23
C THR A 438 6.59 -21.41 -15.97
N ALA A 439 7.46 -20.40 -15.73
CA ALA A 439 7.03 -19.02 -15.58
C ALA A 439 6.24 -18.54 -16.81
N VAL A 440 6.79 -18.73 -18.01
CA VAL A 440 6.16 -18.30 -19.26
C VAL A 440 4.89 -19.10 -19.58
N GLU A 441 4.88 -20.40 -19.32
CA GLU A 441 3.68 -21.25 -19.47
C GLU A 441 2.54 -20.80 -18.56
N LYS A 442 2.86 -20.25 -17.38
CA LYS A 442 1.90 -19.70 -16.43
C LYS A 442 1.53 -18.23 -16.67
N GLY A 443 2.06 -17.61 -17.73
CA GLY A 443 1.70 -16.27 -18.16
C GLY A 443 2.67 -15.16 -17.76
N PHE A 444 3.94 -15.49 -17.42
CA PHE A 444 4.98 -14.45 -17.32
C PHE A 444 5.30 -13.91 -18.70
N SER A 445 5.09 -12.61 -18.92
CA SER A 445 5.19 -11.98 -20.24
C SER A 445 6.25 -10.87 -20.36
N ASP A 446 6.95 -10.53 -19.28
CA ASP A 446 7.95 -9.45 -19.28
C ASP A 446 9.29 -9.94 -19.90
N ALA A 447 9.36 -9.90 -21.23
CA ALA A 447 10.57 -10.25 -21.98
C ALA A 447 11.73 -9.29 -21.68
N ALA A 448 11.45 -8.01 -21.41
CA ALA A 448 12.45 -7.01 -21.07
C ALA A 448 13.14 -7.35 -19.75
N MET A 449 12.35 -7.75 -18.73
CA MET A 449 12.89 -8.17 -17.44
C MET A 449 13.80 -9.41 -17.55
N ILE A 450 13.46 -10.36 -18.41
CA ILE A 450 14.33 -11.52 -18.69
C ILE A 450 15.61 -11.10 -19.37
N THR A 451 15.50 -10.25 -20.40
CA THR A 451 16.65 -9.84 -21.23
C THR A 451 17.63 -8.95 -20.47
N ALA A 452 17.12 -8.05 -19.62
CA ALA A 452 17.94 -7.15 -18.81
C ALA A 452 18.65 -7.85 -17.62
N ASN A 453 18.29 -9.10 -17.30
CA ASN A 453 18.86 -9.81 -16.17
C ASN A 453 20.12 -10.57 -16.52
N ASN A 454 21.27 -10.07 -16.07
CA ASN A 454 22.61 -10.65 -16.31
C ASN A 454 22.76 -12.08 -15.72
N ALA A 455 21.96 -12.49 -14.79
CA ALA A 455 21.99 -13.87 -14.28
C ALA A 455 21.70 -14.91 -15.38
N PHE A 456 20.96 -14.52 -16.42
CA PHE A 456 20.63 -15.38 -17.55
C PHE A 456 21.65 -15.34 -18.70
N ASP A 457 22.73 -14.56 -18.63
CA ASP A 457 23.72 -14.43 -19.72
C ASP A 457 24.28 -15.80 -20.14
N SER A 458 24.56 -16.68 -19.16
CA SER A 458 25.06 -18.03 -19.43
C SER A 458 24.02 -18.96 -20.09
N LEU A 459 22.75 -18.54 -20.18
CA LEU A 459 21.65 -19.31 -20.76
C LEU A 459 21.27 -18.81 -22.16
N ARG A 460 21.73 -17.62 -22.59
CA ARG A 460 21.29 -16.96 -23.84
C ARG A 460 21.49 -17.82 -25.08
N ASN A 461 22.55 -18.63 -25.10
CA ASN A 461 22.89 -19.52 -26.22
C ASN A 461 22.23 -20.92 -26.13
N GLU A 462 21.50 -21.20 -25.05
CA GLU A 462 20.80 -22.46 -24.90
C GLU A 462 19.54 -22.51 -25.80
N PRO A 463 19.32 -23.56 -26.56
CA PRO A 463 18.16 -23.64 -27.48
C PRO A 463 16.82 -23.42 -26.77
N GLN A 464 16.68 -23.92 -25.52
CA GLN A 464 15.48 -23.76 -24.73
C GLN A 464 15.23 -22.29 -24.34
N TYR A 465 16.29 -21.52 -24.03
CA TYR A 465 16.16 -20.09 -23.76
C TYR A 465 15.67 -19.33 -24.99
N GLN A 466 16.25 -19.64 -26.17
CA GLN A 466 15.83 -19.03 -27.42
C GLN A 466 14.36 -19.32 -27.77
N GLN A 467 13.90 -20.55 -27.52
CA GLN A 467 12.49 -20.93 -27.68
C GLN A 467 11.58 -20.15 -26.74
N ILE A 468 11.96 -19.96 -25.48
CA ILE A 468 11.23 -19.15 -24.50
C ILE A 468 11.10 -17.71 -25.01
N MET A 469 12.21 -17.09 -25.43
CA MET A 469 12.19 -15.70 -25.90
C MET A 469 11.38 -15.54 -27.19
N ALA A 470 11.49 -16.49 -28.15
CA ALA A 470 10.68 -16.50 -29.36
C ALA A 470 9.16 -16.63 -29.05
N ARG A 471 8.79 -17.37 -28.02
CA ARG A 471 7.37 -17.46 -27.58
C ARG A 471 6.87 -16.15 -27.02
N LEU A 472 7.66 -15.43 -26.22
CA LEU A 472 7.30 -14.13 -25.64
C LEU A 472 7.15 -13.02 -26.70
N GLN A 473 7.90 -13.10 -27.79
CA GLN A 473 7.79 -12.13 -28.90
C GLN A 473 6.51 -12.30 -29.73
N LYS A 474 5.84 -13.46 -29.63
CA LYS A 474 4.60 -13.78 -30.37
C LYS A 474 3.33 -13.47 -29.57
N GLN A 475 3.45 -13.14 -28.30
CA GLN A 475 2.36 -12.68 -27.40
C GLN A 475 2.25 -11.15 -27.39
#